data_88c41ebc0f9b47d330cef41f28598c34
#
_entry.id   88c41ebc0f9b47d330cef41f28598c34
#
_cell.length_a   1.000
_cell.length_b   1.000
_cell.length_c   1.000
_cell.angle_alpha   90.00
_cell.angle_beta   90.00
_cell.angle_gamma   90.00
#
_symmetry.space_group_name_H-M   'P 1'
#
loop_
_entity.id
_entity.type
_entity.pdbx_description
1 polymer ?
#
loop_
_entity_poly.entity_id
_entity_poly.type
_entity_poly.pdbx_seq_one_letter_code
_entity_poly.pdbx_strand_id
1 'polypeptide(L)'
;MDKITKINSGEKFTHTSVGKLAEFNGKQFLKDTVGTTGCEISFGTIEPGQAAPFFHSHKQNEEIYIILSGAGDFQVNDTAFPIAKGSIVRVATACNR
;
A
#
# COMPACT_ATOMS: atom_id res chain seq x y z
N MET A 1 -11.11 9.67 -7.32
CA MET A 1 -11.39 8.96 -8.57
C MET A 1 -11.11 7.48 -8.40
N ASP A 2 -12.02 6.66 -8.86
CA ASP A 2 -11.89 5.22 -8.74
C ASP A 2 -11.03 4.66 -9.86
N LYS A 3 -9.96 3.97 -9.50
CA LYS A 3 -9.03 3.34 -10.44
C LYS A 3 -9.19 1.84 -10.51
N ILE A 4 -10.13 1.29 -9.73
CA ILE A 4 -10.29 -0.15 -9.65
C ILE A 4 -11.42 -0.58 -10.54
N THR A 5 -11.14 -1.52 -11.41
CA THR A 5 -12.15 -2.12 -12.28
C THR A 5 -12.29 -3.59 -11.91
N LYS A 6 -13.51 -4.00 -11.58
CA LYS A 6 -13.80 -5.39 -11.34
C LYS A 6 -13.98 -6.09 -12.69
N ILE A 7 -13.14 -7.08 -12.96
CA ILE A 7 -13.13 -7.78 -14.24
C ILE A 7 -14.03 -9.01 -14.18
N ASN A 8 -13.89 -9.82 -13.14
CA ASN A 8 -14.64 -11.06 -13.01
C ASN A 8 -14.66 -11.49 -11.55
N SER A 9 -15.66 -12.25 -11.17
CA SER A 9 -15.72 -12.79 -9.82
C SER A 9 -16.52 -14.08 -9.78
N GLY A 10 -16.26 -14.90 -8.78
CA GLY A 10 -16.98 -16.11 -8.47
C GLY A 10 -16.99 -16.31 -6.97
N GLU A 11 -17.40 -17.48 -6.52
CA GLU A 11 -17.43 -17.76 -5.08
C GLU A 11 -16.05 -17.74 -4.45
N LYS A 12 -15.02 -18.09 -5.22
CA LYS A 12 -13.69 -18.31 -4.70
C LYS A 12 -12.66 -17.29 -5.15
N PHE A 13 -13.05 -16.34 -5.98
CA PHE A 13 -12.08 -15.38 -6.49
C PHE A 13 -12.74 -14.08 -6.91
N THR A 14 -11.95 -13.02 -6.91
CA THR A 14 -12.31 -11.74 -7.51
C THR A 14 -11.10 -11.25 -8.30
N HIS A 15 -11.33 -10.90 -9.55
CA HIS A 15 -10.29 -10.40 -10.44
C HIS A 15 -10.55 -8.93 -10.72
N THR A 16 -9.64 -8.07 -10.29
CA THR A 16 -9.74 -6.62 -10.47
C THR A 16 -8.47 -6.07 -11.05
N SER A 17 -8.53 -4.82 -11.51
CA SER A 17 -7.36 -4.13 -12.03
C SER A 17 -7.40 -2.68 -11.58
N VAL A 18 -6.24 -2.13 -11.27
CA VAL A 18 -6.10 -0.69 -11.00
C VAL A 18 -5.62 0.06 -12.24
N GLY A 19 -5.55 -0.63 -13.38
CA GLY A 19 -5.08 -0.03 -14.62
C GLY A 19 -3.57 0.06 -14.67
N LYS A 20 -3.07 1.13 -15.29
CA LYS A 20 -1.62 1.32 -15.42
C LYS A 20 -1.06 1.88 -14.14
N LEU A 21 -0.15 1.13 -13.50
CA LEU A 21 0.44 1.56 -12.23
C LEU A 21 1.20 2.87 -12.36
N ALA A 22 1.81 3.13 -13.51
CA ALA A 22 2.56 4.36 -13.72
C ALA A 22 1.65 5.60 -13.74
N GLU A 23 0.37 5.42 -14.00
CA GLU A 23 -0.61 6.50 -14.05
C GLU A 23 -1.46 6.57 -12.79
N PHE A 24 -1.25 5.66 -11.85
CA PHE A 24 -2.01 5.65 -10.61
C PHE A 24 -1.62 6.84 -9.75
N ASN A 25 -2.61 7.49 -9.17
CA ASN A 25 -2.39 8.68 -8.35
C ASN A 25 -3.31 8.63 -7.13
N GLY A 26 -2.80 9.11 -6.00
CA GLY A 26 -3.57 9.17 -4.77
C GLY A 26 -3.49 7.90 -3.94
N LYS A 27 -4.54 7.62 -3.21
CA LYS A 27 -4.66 6.46 -2.32
C LYS A 27 -5.94 5.71 -2.64
N GLN A 28 -5.84 4.39 -2.75
CA GLN A 28 -6.99 3.54 -3.04
C GLN A 28 -6.93 2.28 -2.20
N PHE A 29 -7.97 2.04 -1.43
CA PHE A 29 -8.14 0.80 -0.68
C PHE A 29 -8.94 -0.18 -1.52
N LEU A 30 -8.54 -1.46 -1.47
CA LEU A 30 -9.10 -2.48 -2.34
C LEU A 30 -10.11 -3.41 -1.65
N LYS A 31 -10.23 -3.30 -0.34
CA LYS A 31 -11.03 -4.23 0.44
C LYS A 31 -12.46 -4.37 -0.07
N ASP A 32 -13.14 -3.26 -0.32
CA ASP A 32 -14.54 -3.29 -0.72
C ASP A 32 -14.73 -3.86 -2.12
N THR A 33 -13.82 -3.59 -3.02
CA THR A 33 -13.92 -4.07 -4.40
C THR A 33 -13.47 -5.52 -4.53
N VAL A 34 -12.38 -5.87 -3.86
CA VAL A 34 -11.83 -7.24 -3.94
C VAL A 34 -12.57 -8.19 -3.01
N GLY A 35 -13.08 -7.69 -1.90
CA GLY A 35 -13.82 -8.51 -0.96
C GLY A 35 -12.95 -9.31 -0.01
N THR A 36 -11.76 -8.81 0.30
CA THR A 36 -10.86 -9.51 1.21
C THR A 36 -11.41 -9.51 2.63
N THR A 37 -11.22 -10.60 3.34
CA THR A 37 -11.65 -10.74 4.73
C THR A 37 -10.48 -10.96 5.68
N GLY A 38 -9.38 -11.51 5.19
CA GLY A 38 -8.20 -11.80 6.01
C GLY A 38 -7.06 -10.82 5.83
N CYS A 39 -7.15 -9.93 4.85
CA CYS A 39 -6.12 -8.93 4.62
C CYS A 39 -6.74 -7.71 3.95
N GLU A 40 -5.98 -6.63 3.92
CA GLU A 40 -6.37 -5.44 3.17
C GLU A 40 -5.19 -4.99 2.34
N ILE A 41 -5.46 -4.61 1.09
CA ILE A 41 -4.45 -4.12 0.16
C ILE A 41 -4.83 -2.70 -0.25
N SER A 42 -3.85 -1.81 -0.28
CA SER A 42 -4.07 -0.47 -0.79
C SER A 42 -2.90 -0.06 -1.67
N PHE A 43 -3.16 0.86 -2.58
CA PHE A 43 -2.15 1.53 -3.37
C PHE A 43 -2.09 2.98 -2.94
N GLY A 44 -0.90 3.57 -3.00
CA GLY A 44 -0.73 4.97 -2.65
C GLY A 44 0.42 5.58 -3.41
N THR A 45 0.33 6.89 -3.59
CA THR A 45 1.38 7.69 -4.22
C THR A 45 1.71 8.85 -3.29
N ILE A 46 3.00 9.09 -3.08
CA ILE A 46 3.49 10.24 -2.33
C ILE A 46 4.28 11.10 -3.31
N GLU A 47 3.90 12.37 -3.42
CA GLU A 47 4.57 13.29 -4.30
C GLU A 47 5.99 13.61 -3.82
N PRO A 48 6.92 13.92 -4.74
CA PRO A 48 8.27 14.30 -4.34
C PRO A 48 8.27 15.43 -3.32
N GLY A 49 9.11 15.29 -2.30
CA GLY A 49 9.21 16.29 -1.25
C GLY A 49 8.14 16.22 -0.19
N GLN A 50 7.22 15.29 -0.29
CA GLN A 50 6.16 15.11 0.69
C GLN A 50 6.36 13.85 1.50
N ALA A 51 5.70 13.80 2.65
CA ALA A 51 5.74 12.67 3.55
C ALA A 51 4.36 12.45 4.13
N ALA A 52 4.15 11.29 4.74
CA ALA A 52 2.95 11.07 5.52
C ALA A 52 2.89 12.10 6.65
N PRO A 53 1.73 12.72 6.89
CA PRO A 53 1.65 13.80 7.86
C PRO A 53 1.85 13.37 9.31
N PHE A 54 1.78 12.08 9.60
CA PHE A 54 1.97 11.55 10.94
C PHE A 54 2.34 10.07 10.86
N PHE A 55 2.87 9.56 11.97
CA PHE A 55 3.18 8.14 12.06
C PHE A 55 1.92 7.33 12.32
N HIS A 56 1.94 6.10 11.83
CA HIS A 56 0.88 5.14 12.06
C HIS A 56 1.40 3.93 12.84
N SER A 57 0.52 3.28 13.55
CA SER A 57 0.82 1.97 14.10
C SER A 57 -0.44 1.11 14.08
N HIS A 58 -0.24 -0.19 13.91
CA HIS A 58 -1.32 -1.16 13.98
C HIS A 58 -0.98 -2.17 15.07
N LYS A 59 -1.93 -2.41 15.96
CA LYS A 59 -1.68 -3.27 17.12
C LYS A 59 -1.86 -4.74 16.83
N GLN A 60 -2.59 -5.07 15.79
CA GLN A 60 -2.97 -6.45 15.51
C GLN A 60 -2.46 -6.99 14.20
N ASN A 61 -2.01 -6.12 13.29
CA ASN A 61 -1.59 -6.53 11.97
C ASN A 61 -0.18 -6.05 11.68
N GLU A 62 0.64 -6.94 11.13
CA GLU A 62 1.86 -6.47 10.50
C GLU A 62 1.49 -5.97 9.11
N GLU A 63 2.37 -5.15 8.54
CA GLU A 63 2.17 -4.60 7.21
C GLU A 63 3.36 -4.89 6.32
N ILE A 64 3.07 -5.00 5.04
CA ILE A 64 4.10 -5.17 4.02
C ILE A 64 3.95 -4.03 3.03
N TYR A 65 5.06 -3.33 2.78
CA TYR A 65 5.13 -2.27 1.80
C TYR A 65 5.98 -2.75 0.63
N ILE A 66 5.45 -2.57 -0.56
CA ILE A 66 6.16 -2.92 -1.79
C ILE A 66 6.27 -1.63 -2.61
N ILE A 67 7.49 -1.26 -2.94
CA ILE A 67 7.75 -0.02 -3.67
C ILE A 67 7.74 -0.32 -5.16
N LEU A 68 6.75 0.21 -5.86
CA LEU A 68 6.54 -0.08 -7.27
C LEU A 68 7.30 0.88 -8.18
N SER A 69 7.56 2.10 -7.74
CA SER A 69 8.33 3.06 -8.50
C SER A 69 8.87 4.14 -7.58
N GLY A 70 9.91 4.83 -8.04
CA GLY A 70 10.48 5.95 -7.30
C GLY A 70 11.45 5.51 -6.22
N ALA A 71 11.81 6.47 -5.38
CA ALA A 71 12.74 6.27 -4.27
C ALA A 71 12.43 7.27 -3.16
N GLY A 72 12.83 6.94 -1.96
CA GLY A 72 12.61 7.82 -0.82
C GLY A 72 13.22 7.22 0.43
N ASP A 73 12.77 7.73 1.57
CA ASP A 73 13.19 7.25 2.88
C ASP A 73 11.99 6.68 3.61
N PHE A 74 12.22 5.61 4.35
CA PHE A 74 11.21 4.95 5.16
C PHE A 74 11.71 4.92 6.59
N GLN A 75 10.82 5.16 7.54
CA GLN A 75 11.20 5.16 8.95
C GLN A 75 10.29 4.23 9.73
N VAL A 76 10.92 3.38 10.54
CA VAL A 76 10.22 2.51 11.48
C VAL A 76 10.77 2.83 12.85
N ASN A 77 9.92 3.35 13.74
CA ASN A 77 10.33 3.88 15.04
C ASN A 77 11.49 4.87 14.86
N ASP A 78 12.67 4.56 15.36
CA ASP A 78 13.83 5.45 15.29
C ASP A 78 14.79 5.13 14.16
N THR A 79 14.47 4.12 13.35
CA THR A 79 15.36 3.66 12.28
C THR A 79 14.85 4.18 10.94
N ALA A 80 15.68 4.93 10.24
CA ALA A 80 15.38 5.41 8.90
C ALA A 80 16.32 4.78 7.89
N PHE A 81 15.81 4.46 6.71
CA PHE A 81 16.62 3.83 5.66
C PHE A 81 16.05 4.17 4.30
N PRO A 82 16.90 4.16 3.26
CA PRO A 82 16.43 4.45 1.91
C PRO A 82 15.65 3.28 1.32
N ILE A 83 14.65 3.61 0.53
CA ILE A 83 13.89 2.63 -0.25
C ILE A 83 13.83 3.08 -1.69
N ALA A 84 13.61 2.12 -2.58
CA ALA A 84 13.51 2.38 -4.01
C ALA A 84 12.63 1.33 -4.65
N LYS A 85 12.39 1.49 -5.93
CA LYS A 85 11.65 0.49 -6.72
C LYS A 85 12.19 -0.90 -6.42
N GLY A 86 11.30 -1.81 -6.07
CA GLY A 86 11.64 -3.18 -5.71
C GLY A 86 11.88 -3.42 -4.24
N SER A 87 11.95 -2.37 -3.42
CA SER A 87 12.08 -2.54 -1.98
C SER A 87 10.83 -3.18 -1.40
N ILE A 88 11.01 -4.07 -0.44
CA ILE A 88 9.91 -4.69 0.30
C ILE A 88 10.22 -4.52 1.79
N VAL A 89 9.29 -3.91 2.51
CA VAL A 89 9.46 -3.62 3.93
C VAL A 89 8.34 -4.29 4.71
N ARG A 90 8.71 -5.12 5.68
CA ARG A 90 7.76 -5.66 6.64
C ARG A 90 7.83 -4.81 7.91
N VAL A 91 6.70 -4.39 8.40
CA VAL A 91 6.61 -3.65 9.65
C VAL A 91 5.81 -4.50 10.64
N ALA A 92 6.43 -4.79 11.78
CA ALA A 92 5.79 -5.58 12.81
C ALA A 92 4.64 -4.80 13.44
N THR A 93 3.79 -5.53 14.15
CA THR A 93 2.68 -4.90 14.88
C THR A 93 3.23 -3.93 15.93
N ALA A 94 2.44 -2.88 16.21
CA ALA A 94 2.75 -1.87 17.22
C ALA A 94 4.00 -1.03 16.95
N CYS A 95 4.52 -1.06 15.72
CA CYS A 95 5.61 -0.16 15.32
C CYS A 95 5.03 1.05 14.58
N ASN A 96 5.62 2.22 14.82
CA ASN A 96 5.28 3.45 14.10
C ASN A 96 6.03 3.51 12.77
N ARG A 97 5.37 4.01 11.71
CA ARG A 97 5.98 4.20 10.39
C ARG A 97 5.40 5.39 9.67
#